data_ed84b41650f3c0a98b7b7672260abac6
#
_entry.id   ed84b41650f3c0a98b7b7672260abac6
#
_cell.length_a   1.000
_cell.length_b   1.000
_cell.length_c   1.000
_cell.angle_alpha   90.00
_cell.angle_beta   90.00
_cell.angle_gamma   90.00
#
_symmetry.space_group_name_H-M   'P 1'
#
loop_
_entity.id
_entity.type
_entity.pdbx_description
1 polymer ?
#
loop_
_entity_poly.entity_id
_entity_poly.type
_entity_poly.pdbx_seq_one_letter_code
_entity_poly.pdbx_strand_id
1 'polypeptide(L)'
;FEKNKDKPLFNRAIAGQYPPGSVIKPMLGLGGLHLGFIDPTKYEPCGGAFSLPNYSRPFKDWRMHGPVNLKEAIQASCDVYFYKTAIKMGIENMSDFLFKFNLGATTEIDIGQEKTGVIPNPSWKKNNFKSKENQSWYRGETVIAGIGQGYMLTTPLQLAFATSMIANKGMS
;
A
#
# COMPACT_ATOMS: atom_id res chain seq x y z
N PHE A 1 13.15 -31.06 9.86
CA PHE A 1 12.40 -29.79 9.71
C PHE A 1 12.95 -28.93 8.56
N GLU A 2 14.27 -28.81 8.37
CA GLU A 2 14.90 -27.97 7.33
C GLU A 2 14.51 -28.37 5.90
N LYS A 3 14.28 -29.65 5.63
CA LYS A 3 13.87 -30.18 4.32
C LYS A 3 12.34 -30.17 4.08
N ASN A 4 11.56 -29.73 5.07
CA ASN A 4 10.11 -29.68 4.93
C ASN A 4 9.71 -28.51 4.01
N LYS A 5 8.90 -28.80 2.97
CA LYS A 5 8.42 -27.79 2.00
C LYS A 5 7.61 -26.67 2.67
N ASP A 6 6.93 -26.96 3.77
CA ASP A 6 6.11 -26.02 4.54
C ASP A 6 6.94 -25.06 5.40
N LYS A 7 8.27 -25.33 5.52
CA LYS A 7 9.21 -24.49 6.31
C LYS A 7 8.66 -24.13 7.69
N PRO A 8 8.38 -25.11 8.58
CA PRO A 8 7.69 -24.87 9.85
C PRO A 8 8.50 -24.01 10.82
N LEU A 9 9.83 -23.92 10.65
CA LEU A 9 10.70 -23.05 11.45
C LEU A 9 10.80 -21.61 10.91
N PHE A 10 10.22 -21.34 9.73
CA PHE A 10 10.22 -19.99 9.16
C PHE A 10 9.19 -19.12 9.89
N ASN A 11 9.66 -18.12 10.61
CA ASN A 11 8.78 -17.17 11.31
C ASN A 11 8.11 -16.22 10.33
N ARG A 12 6.91 -16.56 9.87
CA ARG A 12 6.15 -15.79 8.90
C ARG A 12 5.74 -14.41 9.40
N ALA A 13 5.62 -14.23 10.71
CA ALA A 13 5.19 -12.98 11.30
C ALA A 13 6.20 -11.86 11.08
N ILE A 14 7.49 -12.18 11.15
CA ILE A 14 8.59 -11.19 11.08
C ILE A 14 9.42 -11.28 9.80
N ALA A 15 9.44 -12.46 9.16
CA ALA A 15 10.25 -12.70 7.97
C ALA A 15 9.43 -12.98 6.70
N GLY A 16 8.14 -13.27 6.81
CA GLY A 16 7.23 -13.40 5.68
C GLY A 16 6.89 -12.03 5.10
N GLN A 17 7.15 -11.83 3.80
CA GLN A 17 6.86 -10.59 3.10
C GLN A 17 5.70 -10.83 2.13
N TYR A 18 4.60 -10.12 2.32
CA TYR A 18 3.37 -10.28 1.55
C TYR A 18 2.84 -8.93 1.07
N PRO A 19 2.15 -8.85 -0.09
CA PRO A 19 1.40 -7.67 -0.45
C PRO A 19 0.36 -7.36 0.65
N PRO A 20 0.36 -6.16 1.23
CA PRO A 20 -0.57 -5.81 2.31
C PRO A 20 -2.04 -5.75 1.86
N GLY A 21 -2.27 -5.54 0.57
CA GLY A 21 -3.63 -5.40 0.04
C GLY A 21 -4.38 -4.25 0.72
N SER A 22 -5.67 -4.43 0.90
CA SER A 22 -6.56 -3.39 1.45
C SER A 22 -6.27 -2.98 2.89
N VAL A 23 -5.41 -3.70 3.62
CA VAL A 23 -4.98 -3.29 4.97
C VAL A 23 -4.25 -1.94 4.96
N ILE A 24 -3.63 -1.56 3.82
CA ILE A 24 -2.93 -0.29 3.67
C ILE A 24 -3.87 0.92 3.52
N LYS A 25 -5.13 0.72 3.13
CA LYS A 25 -6.07 1.79 2.79
C LYS A 25 -6.33 2.81 3.90
N PRO A 26 -6.47 2.42 5.19
CA PRO A 26 -6.57 3.40 6.27
C PRO A 26 -5.37 4.34 6.35
N MET A 27 -4.14 3.82 6.19
CA MET A 27 -2.91 4.62 6.21
C MET A 27 -2.86 5.57 5.01
N LEU A 28 -3.22 5.09 3.81
CA LEU A 28 -3.30 5.94 2.60
C LEU A 28 -4.41 6.99 2.71
N GLY A 29 -5.55 6.65 3.31
CA GLY A 29 -6.61 7.61 3.60
C GLY A 29 -6.14 8.72 4.52
N LEU A 30 -5.44 8.38 5.60
CA LEU A 30 -4.82 9.36 6.50
C LEU A 30 -3.78 10.22 5.78
N GLY A 31 -2.95 9.62 4.92
CA GLY A 31 -1.98 10.36 4.10
C GLY A 31 -2.65 11.35 3.17
N GLY A 32 -3.69 10.94 2.48
CA GLY A 32 -4.47 11.80 1.60
C GLY A 32 -5.13 12.97 2.33
N LEU A 33 -5.64 12.74 3.55
CA LEU A 33 -6.17 13.79 4.42
C LEU A 33 -5.08 14.75 4.90
N HIS A 34 -4.00 14.20 5.45
CA HIS A 34 -2.90 14.96 6.04
C HIS A 34 -2.23 15.89 5.02
N LEU A 35 -2.08 15.41 3.79
CA LEU A 35 -1.44 16.14 2.70
C LEU A 35 -2.43 16.99 1.87
N GLY A 36 -3.72 17.00 2.24
CA GLY A 36 -4.74 17.82 1.59
C GLY A 36 -5.18 17.35 0.19
N PHE A 37 -4.88 16.11 -0.19
CA PHE A 37 -5.29 15.54 -1.47
C PHE A 37 -6.74 15.07 -1.52
N ILE A 38 -7.33 14.78 -0.37
CA ILE A 38 -8.72 14.34 -0.24
C ILE A 38 -9.45 15.13 0.84
N ASP A 39 -10.73 15.33 0.62
CA ASP A 39 -11.68 15.85 1.58
C ASP A 39 -12.54 14.69 2.06
N PRO A 40 -12.61 14.39 3.38
CA PRO A 40 -13.32 13.22 3.89
C PRO A 40 -14.82 13.27 3.67
N THR A 41 -15.39 14.48 3.43
CA THR A 41 -16.82 14.69 3.23
C THR A 41 -17.23 14.57 1.76
N LYS A 42 -16.28 14.69 0.83
CA LYS A 42 -16.58 14.62 -0.60
C LYS A 42 -16.80 13.19 -1.07
N TYR A 43 -17.81 13.03 -1.88
CA TYR A 43 -18.13 11.77 -2.55
C TYR A 43 -17.39 11.64 -3.87
N GLU A 44 -16.76 10.50 -4.08
CA GLU A 44 -16.12 10.12 -5.35
C GLU A 44 -16.95 9.03 -6.02
N PRO A 45 -17.24 9.13 -7.32
CA PRO A 45 -17.95 8.08 -8.03
C PRO A 45 -17.08 6.82 -8.15
N CYS A 46 -17.65 5.67 -7.77
CA CYS A 46 -17.01 4.36 -7.82
C CYS A 46 -17.82 3.42 -8.73
N GLY A 47 -17.57 3.51 -10.03
CA GLY A 47 -18.26 2.75 -11.08
C GLY A 47 -17.73 1.32 -11.30
N GLY A 48 -16.92 0.78 -10.37
CA GLY A 48 -16.39 -0.58 -10.46
C GLY A 48 -15.12 -0.70 -11.32
N ALA A 49 -14.65 0.38 -11.94
CA ALA A 49 -13.40 0.41 -12.68
C ALA A 49 -12.82 1.83 -12.76
N PHE A 50 -11.50 1.92 -12.87
CA PHE A 50 -10.73 3.16 -13.04
C PHE A 50 -9.85 3.05 -14.28
N SER A 51 -9.90 4.04 -15.15
CA SER A 51 -9.09 4.10 -16.36
C SER A 51 -8.05 5.21 -16.28
N LEU A 52 -6.85 4.91 -16.69
CA LEU A 52 -5.79 5.90 -16.92
C LEU A 52 -5.71 6.25 -18.41
N PRO A 53 -5.44 7.52 -18.76
CA PRO A 53 -5.10 7.88 -20.13
C PRO A 53 -3.91 7.04 -20.64
N ASN A 54 -3.98 6.59 -21.87
CA ASN A 54 -2.97 5.76 -22.54
C ASN A 54 -2.78 4.34 -21.95
N TYR A 55 -3.73 3.85 -21.16
CA TYR A 55 -3.78 2.46 -20.70
C TYR A 55 -4.96 1.76 -21.37
N SER A 56 -4.70 0.64 -22.04
CA SER A 56 -5.71 -0.13 -22.80
C SER A 56 -6.69 -0.88 -21.90
N ARG A 57 -6.31 -1.17 -20.67
CA ARG A 57 -7.12 -1.94 -19.73
C ARG A 57 -7.43 -1.12 -18.48
N PRO A 58 -8.71 -1.09 -18.05
CA PRO A 58 -9.09 -0.45 -16.80
C PRO A 58 -8.61 -1.28 -15.59
N PHE A 59 -8.34 -0.61 -14.48
CA PHE A 59 -8.14 -1.19 -13.17
C PHE A 59 -9.50 -1.48 -12.56
N LYS A 60 -9.82 -2.75 -12.34
CA LYS A 60 -11.13 -3.18 -11.85
C LYS A 60 -11.17 -3.12 -10.34
N ASP A 61 -12.36 -2.78 -9.83
CA ASP A 61 -12.75 -3.01 -8.44
C ASP A 61 -13.44 -4.38 -8.34
N TRP A 62 -13.62 -4.89 -7.15
CA TRP A 62 -14.35 -6.14 -6.91
C TRP A 62 -15.86 -5.99 -7.12
N ARG A 63 -16.39 -4.75 -7.06
CA ARG A 63 -17.76 -4.40 -7.44
C ARG A 63 -17.92 -2.90 -7.72
N MET A 64 -19.10 -2.50 -8.20
CA MET A 64 -19.54 -1.12 -8.23
C MET A 64 -20.05 -0.72 -6.84
N HIS A 65 -19.57 0.42 -6.29
CA HIS A 65 -19.96 0.90 -4.96
C HIS A 65 -20.89 2.13 -5.04
N GLY A 66 -21.00 2.78 -6.21
CA GLY A 66 -21.66 4.06 -6.34
C GLY A 66 -20.80 5.22 -5.79
N PRO A 67 -21.39 6.37 -5.47
CA PRO A 67 -20.67 7.45 -4.82
C PRO A 67 -20.30 7.04 -3.39
N VAL A 68 -19.01 7.19 -3.02
CA VAL A 68 -18.49 6.89 -1.67
C VAL A 68 -17.60 8.02 -1.18
N ASN A 69 -17.69 8.38 0.10
CA ASN A 69 -16.73 9.22 0.79
C ASN A 69 -15.59 8.34 1.38
N LEU A 70 -14.62 8.96 2.03
CA LEU A 70 -13.47 8.23 2.59
C LEU A 70 -13.89 7.12 3.58
N LYS A 71 -14.82 7.39 4.49
CA LYS A 71 -15.29 6.43 5.49
C LYS A 71 -15.94 5.22 4.82
N GLU A 72 -16.84 5.46 3.89
CA GLU A 72 -17.53 4.42 3.13
C GLU A 72 -16.58 3.65 2.22
N ALA A 73 -15.58 4.32 1.62
CA ALA A 73 -14.57 3.69 0.80
C ALA A 73 -13.68 2.73 1.61
N ILE A 74 -13.32 3.07 2.85
CA ILE A 74 -12.60 2.17 3.76
C ILE A 74 -13.52 1.01 4.16
N GLN A 75 -14.74 1.29 4.58
CA GLN A 75 -15.70 0.28 5.04
C GLN A 75 -16.03 -0.75 3.94
N ALA A 76 -16.23 -0.30 2.72
CA ALA A 76 -16.54 -1.14 1.57
C ALA A 76 -15.29 -1.66 0.84
N SER A 77 -14.11 -1.25 1.28
CA SER A 77 -12.84 -1.55 0.61
C SER A 77 -12.83 -1.18 -0.89
N CYS A 78 -13.37 0.01 -1.25
CA CYS A 78 -13.48 0.46 -2.63
C CYS A 78 -12.11 0.71 -3.25
N ASP A 79 -11.70 -0.10 -4.22
CA ASP A 79 -10.42 0.04 -4.91
C ASP A 79 -10.39 1.31 -5.78
N VAL A 80 -11.49 1.63 -6.47
CA VAL A 80 -11.57 2.81 -7.34
C VAL A 80 -11.31 4.10 -6.58
N TYR A 81 -11.83 4.23 -5.35
CA TYR A 81 -11.54 5.39 -4.51
C TYR A 81 -10.04 5.52 -4.25
N PHE A 82 -9.38 4.43 -3.89
CA PHE A 82 -7.96 4.43 -3.57
C PHE A 82 -7.05 4.50 -4.81
N TYR A 83 -7.48 4.03 -5.98
CA TYR A 83 -6.80 4.31 -7.25
C TYR A 83 -6.75 5.81 -7.54
N LYS A 84 -7.86 6.51 -7.37
CA LYS A 84 -7.94 7.98 -7.53
C LYS A 84 -7.09 8.70 -6.49
N THR A 85 -7.17 8.28 -5.24
CA THR A 85 -6.36 8.84 -4.14
C THR A 85 -4.87 8.68 -4.44
N ALA A 86 -4.44 7.49 -4.85
CA ALA A 86 -3.06 7.22 -5.21
C ALA A 86 -2.55 8.11 -6.35
N ILE A 87 -3.35 8.30 -7.39
CA ILE A 87 -2.99 9.19 -8.50
C ILE A 87 -2.94 10.66 -8.08
N LYS A 88 -3.83 11.12 -7.20
CA LYS A 88 -3.81 12.48 -6.66
C LYS A 88 -2.57 12.72 -5.78
N MET A 89 -2.22 11.77 -4.93
CA MET A 89 -1.05 11.86 -4.06
C MET A 89 0.27 11.71 -4.82
N GLY A 90 0.31 10.83 -5.80
CA GLY A 90 1.56 10.38 -6.42
C GLY A 90 2.35 9.42 -5.54
N ILE A 91 3.22 8.61 -6.17
CA ILE A 91 3.93 7.52 -5.47
C ILE A 91 4.92 8.04 -4.43
N GLU A 92 5.57 9.17 -4.67
CA GLU A 92 6.55 9.75 -3.75
C GLU A 92 5.89 10.16 -2.42
N ASN A 93 4.81 10.96 -2.47
CA ASN A 93 4.06 11.33 -1.27
C ASN A 93 3.47 10.11 -0.55
N MET A 94 3.01 9.10 -1.32
CA MET A 94 2.50 7.85 -0.75
C MET A 94 3.60 7.11 0.01
N SER A 95 4.76 6.89 -0.61
CA SER A 95 5.86 6.16 0.02
C SER A 95 6.40 6.90 1.24
N ASP A 96 6.61 8.21 1.14
CA ASP A 96 7.10 9.04 2.24
C ASP A 96 6.13 9.04 3.43
N PHE A 97 4.83 9.03 3.15
CA PHE A 97 3.83 8.93 4.21
C PHE A 97 3.80 7.54 4.86
N LEU A 98 3.90 6.47 4.07
CA LEU A 98 3.92 5.10 4.57
C LEU A 98 5.17 4.80 5.41
N PHE A 99 6.32 5.40 5.08
CA PHE A 99 7.52 5.31 5.92
C PHE A 99 7.30 5.87 7.33
N LYS A 100 6.41 6.85 7.53
CA LYS A 100 6.05 7.36 8.86
C LYS A 100 5.35 6.32 9.75
N PHE A 101 4.78 5.28 9.15
CA PHE A 101 4.22 4.11 9.86
C PHE A 101 5.24 2.99 10.07
N ASN A 102 6.51 3.28 9.88
CA ASN A 102 7.62 2.32 9.95
C ASN A 102 7.49 1.16 8.93
N LEU A 103 6.67 1.33 7.90
CA LEU A 103 6.62 0.38 6.78
C LEU A 103 7.87 0.58 5.92
N GLY A 104 8.50 -0.52 5.50
CA GLY A 104 9.77 -0.48 4.77
C GLY A 104 11.02 -0.46 5.66
N ALA A 105 10.86 -0.51 7.00
CA ALA A 105 11.92 -0.60 7.99
C ALA A 105 11.65 -1.75 8.97
N THR A 106 12.62 -2.14 9.78
CA THR A 106 12.43 -3.09 10.89
C THR A 106 11.68 -2.41 12.03
N THR A 107 10.92 -3.19 12.81
CA THR A 107 10.23 -2.69 14.01
C THR A 107 11.15 -2.66 15.24
N GLU A 108 12.38 -3.16 15.09
CA GLU A 108 13.39 -3.29 16.16
C GLU A 108 12.97 -4.20 17.31
N ILE A 109 12.06 -5.15 17.03
CA ILE A 109 11.75 -6.22 17.98
C ILE A 109 13.02 -7.05 18.24
N ASP A 110 13.28 -7.43 19.47
CA ASP A 110 14.49 -8.17 19.89
C ASP A 110 14.50 -9.66 19.46
N ILE A 111 13.77 -9.97 18.39
CA ILE A 111 13.76 -11.28 17.73
C ILE A 111 14.47 -11.14 16.38
N GLY A 112 15.59 -11.80 16.20
CA GLY A 112 16.38 -11.71 14.97
C GLY A 112 15.64 -12.15 13.71
N GLN A 113 16.22 -11.78 12.53
CA GLN A 113 15.74 -12.13 11.18
C GLN A 113 14.48 -11.36 10.71
N GLU A 114 14.17 -10.23 11.31
CA GLU A 114 13.11 -9.34 10.81
C GLU A 114 13.40 -8.86 9.38
N LYS A 115 12.39 -8.82 8.52
CA LYS A 115 12.45 -8.28 7.16
C LYS A 115 11.81 -6.90 7.08
N THR A 116 12.44 -6.03 6.28
CA THR A 116 11.98 -4.64 6.11
C THR A 116 10.75 -4.49 5.21
N GLY A 117 10.38 -5.53 4.47
CA GLY A 117 9.39 -5.34 3.41
C GLY A 117 9.89 -4.45 2.27
N VAL A 118 8.99 -3.94 1.46
CA VAL A 118 9.24 -3.03 0.34
C VAL A 118 8.12 -2.00 0.28
N ILE A 119 8.45 -0.73 0.45
CA ILE A 119 7.58 0.39 0.07
C ILE A 119 8.15 0.96 -1.23
N PRO A 120 7.50 0.70 -2.36
CA PRO A 120 8.07 1.00 -3.66
C PRO A 120 7.99 2.49 -3.98
N ASN A 121 9.03 3.01 -4.63
CA ASN A 121 9.08 4.34 -5.23
C ASN A 121 10.03 4.33 -6.44
N PRO A 122 10.14 5.43 -7.23
CA PRO A 122 11.02 5.49 -8.39
C PRO A 122 12.48 5.19 -8.07
N SER A 123 13.00 5.68 -6.95
CA SER A 123 14.38 5.45 -6.52
C SER A 123 14.62 3.97 -6.17
N TRP A 124 13.70 3.37 -5.42
CA TRP A 124 13.74 1.94 -5.14
C TRP A 124 13.74 1.12 -6.44
N LYS A 125 12.86 1.43 -7.38
CA LYS A 125 12.74 0.70 -8.64
C LYS A 125 14.02 0.81 -9.46
N LYS A 126 14.58 2.00 -9.58
CA LYS A 126 15.84 2.25 -10.27
C LYS A 126 16.99 1.42 -9.71
N ASN A 127 17.05 1.25 -8.40
CA ASN A 127 18.14 0.54 -7.72
C ASN A 127 17.98 -0.99 -7.76
N ASN A 128 16.75 -1.50 -7.92
CA ASN A 128 16.48 -2.94 -7.85
C ASN A 128 16.36 -3.62 -9.22
N PHE A 129 16.20 -2.87 -10.31
CA PHE A 129 16.09 -3.43 -11.65
C PHE A 129 17.36 -3.14 -12.47
N LYS A 130 17.90 -4.18 -13.13
CA LYS A 130 19.13 -4.08 -13.94
C LYS A 130 18.91 -3.42 -15.30
N SER A 131 17.79 -3.71 -15.96
CA SER A 131 17.45 -3.16 -17.27
C SER A 131 16.93 -1.73 -17.12
N LYS A 132 17.49 -0.79 -17.91
CA LYS A 132 17.03 0.61 -17.94
C LYS A 132 15.53 0.75 -18.25
N GLU A 133 15.00 -0.11 -19.11
CA GLU A 133 13.58 -0.15 -19.47
C GLU A 133 12.69 -0.43 -18.26
N ASN A 134 13.15 -1.32 -17.36
CA ASN A 134 12.42 -1.71 -16.16
C ASN A 134 12.64 -0.75 -14.97
N GLN A 135 13.54 0.22 -15.09
CA GLN A 135 13.82 1.21 -14.03
C GLN A 135 12.81 2.36 -14.02
N SER A 136 12.13 2.61 -15.15
CA SER A 136 11.14 3.69 -15.25
C SER A 136 9.90 3.38 -14.42
N TRP A 137 9.42 4.40 -13.68
CA TRP A 137 8.17 4.28 -12.92
C TRP A 137 6.98 4.65 -13.81
N TYR A 138 5.98 3.82 -13.82
CA TYR A 138 4.77 4.04 -14.62
C TYR A 138 3.57 4.40 -13.72
N ARG A 139 2.68 5.26 -14.20
CA ARG A 139 1.48 5.67 -13.45
C ARG A 139 0.59 4.51 -13.03
N GLY A 140 0.54 3.43 -13.82
CA GLY A 140 -0.19 2.23 -13.46
C GLY A 140 0.35 1.53 -12.21
N GLU A 141 1.66 1.63 -11.97
CA GLU A 141 2.27 1.09 -10.75
C GLU A 141 1.84 1.87 -9.51
N THR A 142 1.66 3.20 -9.63
CA THR A 142 1.07 4.03 -8.57
C THR A 142 -0.36 3.61 -8.25
N VAL A 143 -1.18 3.34 -9.28
CA VAL A 143 -2.56 2.86 -9.09
C VAL A 143 -2.58 1.57 -8.27
N ILE A 144 -1.76 0.58 -8.67
CA ILE A 144 -1.70 -0.73 -8.01
C ILE A 144 -1.15 -0.61 -6.57
N ALA A 145 -0.15 0.25 -6.36
CA ALA A 145 0.38 0.54 -5.02
C ALA A 145 -0.69 1.16 -4.10
N GLY A 146 -1.64 1.91 -4.67
CA GLY A 146 -2.77 2.51 -3.94
C GLY A 146 -3.72 1.51 -3.26
N ILE A 147 -3.64 0.24 -3.63
CA ILE A 147 -4.39 -0.85 -2.99
C ILE A 147 -3.47 -1.90 -2.33
N GLY A 148 -2.21 -1.54 -2.07
CA GLY A 148 -1.25 -2.40 -1.40
C GLY A 148 -0.81 -3.60 -2.23
N GLN A 149 -0.73 -3.44 -3.54
CA GLN A 149 -0.35 -4.49 -4.49
C GLN A 149 0.90 -4.09 -5.30
N GLY A 150 1.24 -4.87 -6.30
CA GLY A 150 2.42 -4.63 -7.14
C GLY A 150 3.71 -4.98 -6.42
N TYR A 151 4.63 -4.03 -6.31
CA TYR A 151 5.92 -4.24 -5.64
C TYR A 151 5.87 -4.09 -4.12
N MET A 152 4.73 -3.64 -3.57
CA MET A 152 4.59 -3.41 -2.14
C MET A 152 4.60 -4.73 -1.37
N LEU A 153 5.48 -4.83 -0.39
CA LEU A 153 5.60 -6.00 0.49
C LEU A 153 5.76 -5.53 1.94
N THR A 154 5.02 -6.17 2.83
CA THR A 154 5.12 -5.92 4.28
C THR A 154 5.16 -7.24 5.03
N THR A 155 5.68 -7.22 6.25
CA THR A 155 5.51 -8.34 7.17
C THR A 155 4.21 -8.17 7.97
N PRO A 156 3.61 -9.26 8.50
CA PRO A 156 2.48 -9.15 9.42
C PRO A 156 2.79 -8.29 10.65
N LEU A 157 4.01 -8.34 11.18
CA LEU A 157 4.44 -7.53 12.30
C LEU A 157 4.41 -6.03 11.95
N GLN A 158 4.93 -5.64 10.78
CA GLN A 158 4.87 -4.24 10.33
C GLN A 158 3.44 -3.73 10.22
N LEU A 159 2.51 -4.54 9.68
CA LEU A 159 1.10 -4.14 9.60
C LEU A 159 0.46 -4.01 10.99
N ALA A 160 0.78 -4.91 11.92
CA ALA A 160 0.32 -4.82 13.30
C ALA A 160 0.85 -3.54 13.97
N PHE A 161 2.14 -3.25 13.81
CA PHE A 161 2.77 -2.03 14.33
C PHE A 161 2.15 -0.77 13.75
N ALA A 162 2.03 -0.67 12.42
CA ALA A 162 1.39 0.47 11.76
C ALA A 162 -0.08 0.66 12.19
N THR A 163 -0.81 -0.44 12.42
CA THR A 163 -2.19 -0.39 12.91
C THR A 163 -2.25 0.08 14.36
N SER A 164 -1.30 -0.33 15.20
CA SER A 164 -1.22 0.12 16.59
C SER A 164 -0.95 1.62 16.70
N MET A 165 -0.16 2.20 15.79
CA MET A 165 0.05 3.65 15.70
C MET A 165 -1.27 4.39 15.43
N ILE A 166 -2.12 3.86 14.53
CA ILE A 166 -3.45 4.45 14.27
C ILE A 166 -4.30 4.37 15.53
N ALA A 167 -4.35 3.20 16.19
CA ALA A 167 -5.13 2.99 17.40
C ALA A 167 -4.67 3.90 18.55
N ASN A 168 -3.36 4.19 18.62
CA ASN A 168 -2.72 5.04 19.63
C ASN A 168 -2.61 6.51 19.19
N LYS A 169 -3.46 6.96 18.24
CA LYS A 169 -3.55 8.35 17.75
C LYS A 169 -2.22 8.90 17.19
N GLY A 170 -1.42 8.05 16.60
CA GLY A 170 -0.15 8.40 15.96
C GLY A 170 1.08 8.36 16.87
N MET A 171 0.94 7.87 18.09
CA MET A 171 2.09 7.61 18.98
C MET A 171 2.63 6.20 18.77
N SER A 172 3.94 6.07 18.61
CA SER A 172 4.70 4.82 18.48
C SER A 172 5.47 4.52 19.74
#